data_2fb6ccec068a510fedcd0bffce0479cd
#
_entry.id   2fb6ccec068a510fedcd0bffce0479cd
#
_cell.length_a   1.000
_cell.length_b   1.000
_cell.length_c   1.000
_cell.angle_alpha   90.00
_cell.angle_beta   90.00
_cell.angle_gamma   90.00
#
_symmetry.space_group_name_H-M   'P 1'
#
loop_
_entity.id
_entity.type
_entity.pdbx_description
1 polymer ?
#
loop_
_entity_poly.entity_id
_entity_poly.type
_entity_poly.pdbx_seq_one_letter_code
_entity_poly.pdbx_strand_id
1 'polypeptide(L)'
;MRIYFACAIAGGREHAHMYPEFITHLNKYGKVLTEIFSDKDIFEIDSEIKEHAVFNRDMRWINESNIIVAEVSTPSLGVGFEIATALNQGKKVLCLFKNQNDRKLSAMIAGNKDIHLIRYNTMEEAKQQMDIFFEFK
;
A
#
# COMPACT_ATOMS: atom_id res chain seq x y z
N MET A 1 -11.54 -2.03 12.30
CA MET A 1 -10.59 -2.64 11.35
C MET A 1 -9.30 -1.83 11.34
N ARG A 2 -8.17 -2.52 11.22
CA ARG A 2 -6.85 -1.89 11.13
C ARG A 2 -6.26 -2.15 9.76
N ILE A 3 -5.79 -1.10 9.12
CA ILE A 3 -5.32 -1.11 7.74
C ILE A 3 -3.83 -0.78 7.71
N TYR A 4 -3.05 -1.59 7.01
CA TYR A 4 -1.68 -1.26 6.66
C TYR A 4 -1.68 -0.72 5.22
N PHE A 5 -1.33 0.54 5.05
CA PHE A 5 -1.15 1.12 3.72
C PHE A 5 0.33 1.02 3.34
N ALA A 6 0.61 0.27 2.28
CA ALA A 6 1.95 0.07 1.76
C ALA A 6 2.18 0.94 0.53
N CYS A 7 3.33 1.59 0.45
CA CYS A 7 3.68 2.44 -0.67
C CYS A 7 5.20 2.54 -0.82
N ALA A 8 5.67 2.89 -2.01
CA ALA A 8 7.10 3.05 -2.27
C ALA A 8 7.66 4.23 -1.48
N ILE A 9 8.72 3.99 -0.70
CA ILE A 9 9.43 5.00 0.07
C ILE A 9 10.85 5.14 -0.45
N ALA A 10 11.68 4.13 -0.27
CA ALA A 10 13.07 4.14 -0.73
C ALA A 10 13.22 3.80 -2.21
N GLY A 11 12.26 3.08 -2.80
CA GLY A 11 12.30 2.65 -4.20
C GLY A 11 11.91 3.74 -5.21
N GLY A 12 11.47 4.91 -4.73
CA GLY A 12 11.05 6.04 -5.56
C GLY A 12 9.80 6.71 -4.99
N ARG A 13 9.66 8.00 -5.25
CA ARG A 13 8.60 8.84 -4.66
C ARG A 13 7.73 9.54 -5.71
N GLU A 14 7.76 9.09 -6.96
CA GLU A 14 7.05 9.77 -8.07
C GLU A 14 5.52 9.85 -7.88
N HIS A 15 4.92 8.90 -7.15
CA HIS A 15 3.49 8.90 -6.83
C HIS A 15 3.19 9.30 -5.38
N ALA A 16 4.19 9.78 -4.64
CA ALA A 16 4.05 10.08 -3.21
C ALA A 16 2.99 11.15 -2.92
N HIS A 17 2.75 12.08 -3.85
CA HIS A 17 1.75 13.13 -3.69
C HIS A 17 0.31 12.58 -3.55
N MET A 18 0.07 11.34 -3.98
CA MET A 18 -1.24 10.69 -3.88
C MET A 18 -1.47 9.97 -2.54
N TYR A 19 -0.41 9.64 -1.82
CA TYR A 19 -0.50 8.81 -0.62
C TYR A 19 -1.35 9.43 0.49
N PRO A 20 -1.24 10.74 0.79
CA PRO A 20 -2.10 11.36 1.80
C PRO A 20 -3.59 11.21 1.51
N GLU A 21 -3.99 11.34 0.25
CA GLU A 21 -5.39 11.20 -0.13
C GLU A 21 -5.90 9.77 0.05
N PHE A 22 -5.08 8.78 -0.30
CA PHE A 22 -5.41 7.37 -0.07
C PHE A 22 -5.58 7.08 1.43
N ILE A 23 -4.64 7.54 2.24
CA ILE A 23 -4.68 7.33 3.69
C ILE A 23 -5.94 7.99 4.29
N THR A 24 -6.23 9.23 3.91
CA THR A 24 -7.43 9.93 4.36
C THR A 24 -8.70 9.16 3.99
N HIS A 25 -8.76 8.67 2.75
CA HIS A 25 -9.91 7.90 2.28
C HIS A 25 -10.08 6.59 3.03
N LEU A 26 -8.99 5.86 3.26
CA LEU A 26 -8.99 4.60 3.97
C LEU A 26 -9.40 4.72 5.43
N ASN A 27 -9.12 5.87 6.06
CA ASN A 27 -9.54 6.13 7.43
C ASN A 27 -11.07 6.12 7.64
N LYS A 28 -11.85 6.19 6.56
CA LYS A 28 -13.31 5.99 6.62
C LYS A 28 -13.69 4.55 6.99
N TYR A 29 -12.83 3.59 6.69
CA TYR A 29 -13.10 2.15 6.85
C TYR A 29 -12.40 1.53 8.04
N GLY A 30 -11.38 2.20 8.57
CA GLY A 30 -10.64 1.71 9.71
C GLY A 30 -9.42 2.56 9.98
N LYS A 31 -8.72 2.23 11.07
CA LYS A 31 -7.50 2.94 11.44
C LYS A 31 -6.35 2.52 10.51
N VAL A 32 -5.75 3.49 9.84
CA VAL A 32 -4.53 3.27 9.05
C VAL A 32 -3.32 3.34 9.98
N LEU A 33 -2.65 2.20 10.18
CA LEU A 33 -1.50 2.11 11.11
C LEU A 33 -0.28 2.84 10.59
N THR A 34 -0.17 2.98 9.26
CA THR A 34 0.97 3.58 8.57
C THR A 34 0.72 5.03 8.16
N GLU A 35 -0.03 5.79 8.95
CA GLU A 35 -0.31 7.21 8.64
C GLU A 35 0.95 8.04 8.41
N ILE A 36 2.07 7.70 9.05
CA ILE A 36 3.35 8.35 8.86
C ILE A 36 3.82 8.32 7.39
N PHE A 37 3.33 7.37 6.59
CA PHE A 37 3.69 7.29 5.17
C PHE A 37 3.09 8.41 4.33
N SER A 38 2.15 9.19 4.88
CA SER A 38 1.68 10.43 4.26
C SER A 38 2.66 11.58 4.42
N ASP A 39 3.63 11.47 5.34
CA ASP A 39 4.64 12.50 5.56
C ASP A 39 5.60 12.54 4.36
N LYS A 40 5.75 13.73 3.76
CA LYS A 40 6.65 13.93 2.61
C LYS A 40 8.11 13.64 2.95
N ASP A 41 8.48 13.72 4.23
CA ASP A 41 9.84 13.52 4.71
C ASP A 41 10.09 12.10 5.23
N ILE A 42 9.17 11.16 4.95
CA ILE A 42 9.27 9.78 5.48
C ILE A 42 10.59 9.09 5.07
N PHE A 43 11.09 9.37 3.88
CA PHE A 43 12.36 8.79 3.44
C PHE A 43 13.52 9.24 4.33
N GLU A 44 13.59 10.53 4.64
CA GLU A 44 14.61 11.08 5.52
C GLU A 44 14.42 10.58 6.96
N ILE A 45 13.18 10.52 7.44
CA ILE A 45 12.85 9.98 8.76
C ILE A 45 13.34 8.55 8.87
N ASP A 46 13.00 7.69 7.90
CA ASP A 46 13.38 6.29 7.91
C ASP A 46 14.90 6.09 7.75
N SER A 47 15.58 6.98 6.99
CA SER A 47 17.03 6.88 6.80
C SER A 47 17.84 7.18 8.07
N GLU A 48 17.25 7.90 9.02
CA GLU A 48 17.88 8.18 10.33
C GLU A 48 17.70 7.03 11.34
N ILE A 49 16.82 6.07 11.03
CA ILE A 49 16.53 4.91 11.88
C ILE A 49 17.30 3.72 11.34
N LYS A 50 17.86 2.90 12.25
CA LYS A 50 18.52 1.67 11.84
C LYS A 50 17.56 0.74 11.09
N GLU A 51 18.07 0.06 10.07
CA GLU A 51 17.28 -0.77 9.17
C GLU A 51 16.44 -1.83 9.91
N HIS A 52 17.00 -2.47 10.93
CA HIS A 52 16.24 -3.46 11.71
C HIS A 52 15.08 -2.84 12.49
N ALA A 53 15.19 -1.57 12.90
CA ALA A 53 14.09 -0.89 13.61
C ALA A 53 12.95 -0.53 12.66
N VAL A 54 13.26 -0.14 11.43
CA VAL A 54 12.26 0.07 10.38
C VAL A 54 11.54 -1.26 10.08
N PHE A 55 12.30 -2.33 9.86
CA PHE A 55 11.76 -3.66 9.62
C PHE A 55 10.84 -4.12 10.76
N ASN A 56 11.30 -4.02 12.00
CA ASN A 56 10.53 -4.47 13.16
C ASN A 56 9.23 -3.64 13.32
N ARG A 57 9.29 -2.33 13.10
CA ARG A 57 8.12 -1.44 13.14
C ARG A 57 7.08 -1.86 12.10
N ASP A 58 7.51 -2.00 10.85
CA ASP A 58 6.61 -2.29 9.74
C ASP A 58 6.03 -3.72 9.87
N MET A 59 6.84 -4.69 10.27
CA MET A 59 6.36 -6.05 10.52
C MET A 59 5.34 -6.11 11.66
N ARG A 60 5.55 -5.33 12.73
CA ARG A 60 4.57 -5.24 13.82
C ARG A 60 3.23 -4.70 13.30
N TRP A 61 3.26 -3.63 12.49
CA TRP A 61 2.04 -3.07 11.92
C TRP A 61 1.34 -4.03 10.96
N ILE A 62 2.11 -4.76 10.14
CA ILE A 62 1.53 -5.81 9.29
C ILE A 62 0.83 -6.85 10.16
N ASN A 63 1.50 -7.34 11.19
CA ASN A 63 0.94 -8.35 12.08
C ASN A 63 -0.35 -7.88 12.77
N GLU A 64 -0.42 -6.61 13.14
CA GLU A 64 -1.58 -6.01 13.79
C GLU A 64 -2.72 -5.67 12.83
N SER A 65 -2.46 -5.60 11.53
CA SER A 65 -3.44 -5.20 10.52
C SER A 65 -4.40 -6.35 10.18
N ASN A 66 -5.59 -5.97 9.73
CA ASN A 66 -6.57 -6.91 9.18
C ASN A 66 -6.46 -7.03 7.66
N ILE A 67 -5.99 -5.98 7.02
CA ILE A 67 -5.88 -5.88 5.57
C ILE A 67 -4.67 -5.03 5.18
N ILE A 68 -4.07 -5.39 4.05
CA ILE A 68 -3.04 -4.57 3.41
C ILE A 68 -3.65 -3.89 2.19
N VAL A 69 -3.47 -2.58 2.08
CA VAL A 69 -3.78 -1.81 0.87
C VAL A 69 -2.46 -1.27 0.33
N ALA A 70 -2.06 -1.71 -0.84
CA ALA A 70 -0.74 -1.38 -1.40
C ALA A 70 -0.87 -0.57 -2.68
N GLU A 71 -0.26 0.61 -2.72
CA GLU A 71 -0.11 1.39 -3.95
C GLU A 71 1.14 0.89 -4.68
N VAL A 72 0.95 0.23 -5.82
CA VAL A 72 2.00 -0.51 -6.51
C VAL A 72 2.41 0.11 -7.85
N SER A 73 2.07 1.38 -8.09
CA SER A 73 2.40 2.08 -9.34
C SER A 73 3.90 2.28 -9.52
N THR A 74 4.65 2.48 -8.42
CA THR A 74 6.10 2.52 -8.42
C THR A 74 6.64 1.18 -7.93
N PRO A 75 7.50 0.49 -8.67
CA PRO A 75 8.12 -0.74 -8.21
C PRO A 75 8.88 -0.52 -6.90
N SER A 76 8.67 -1.41 -5.93
CA SER A 76 9.29 -1.34 -4.62
C SER A 76 9.51 -2.75 -4.08
N LEU A 77 10.77 -3.07 -3.75
CA LEU A 77 11.11 -4.35 -3.13
C LEU A 77 10.41 -4.51 -1.77
N GLY A 78 10.39 -3.43 -0.98
CA GLY A 78 9.75 -3.43 0.35
C GLY A 78 8.25 -3.70 0.26
N VAL A 79 7.56 -3.04 -0.65
CA VAL A 79 6.12 -3.26 -0.85
C VAL A 79 5.84 -4.69 -1.28
N GLY A 80 6.64 -5.23 -2.20
CA GLY A 80 6.50 -6.64 -2.63
C GLY A 80 6.69 -7.62 -1.47
N PHE A 81 7.68 -7.37 -0.62
CA PHE A 81 7.92 -8.15 0.59
C PHE A 81 6.72 -8.11 1.54
N GLU A 82 6.16 -6.91 1.78
CA GLU A 82 5.02 -6.70 2.66
C GLU A 82 3.76 -7.41 2.15
N ILE A 83 3.50 -7.33 0.84
CA ILE A 83 2.39 -8.03 0.18
C ILE A 83 2.50 -9.54 0.39
N ALA A 84 3.67 -10.12 0.09
CA ALA A 84 3.90 -11.55 0.23
C ALA A 84 3.75 -12.00 1.69
N THR A 85 4.25 -11.21 2.63
CA THR A 85 4.12 -11.47 4.06
C THR A 85 2.65 -11.52 4.48
N ALA A 86 1.86 -10.54 4.05
CA ALA A 86 0.44 -10.46 4.36
C ALA A 86 -0.34 -11.65 3.79
N LEU A 87 -0.06 -12.02 2.54
CA LEU A 87 -0.68 -13.19 1.91
C LEU A 87 -0.37 -14.48 2.67
N ASN A 88 0.89 -14.66 3.08
CA ASN A 88 1.29 -15.83 3.87
C ASN A 88 0.62 -15.89 5.25
N GLN A 89 0.22 -14.74 5.77
CA GLN A 89 -0.54 -14.65 7.02
C GLN A 89 -2.07 -14.79 6.82
N GLY A 90 -2.51 -15.07 5.59
CA GLY A 90 -3.93 -15.21 5.27
C GLY A 90 -4.71 -13.91 5.28
N LYS A 91 -4.04 -12.76 5.21
CA LYS A 91 -4.70 -11.46 5.20
C LYS A 91 -5.22 -11.12 3.81
N LYS A 92 -6.27 -10.30 3.75
CA LYS A 92 -6.72 -9.72 2.49
C LYS A 92 -5.70 -8.69 1.99
N VAL A 93 -5.48 -8.67 0.68
CA VAL A 93 -4.59 -7.72 0.03
C VAL A 93 -5.32 -7.04 -1.12
N LEU A 94 -5.38 -5.73 -1.06
CA LEU A 94 -5.88 -4.87 -2.12
C LEU A 94 -4.70 -4.10 -2.71
N CYS A 95 -4.48 -4.20 -4.02
CA CYS A 95 -3.45 -3.43 -4.71
C CYS A 95 -4.08 -2.39 -5.62
N LEU A 96 -3.47 -1.20 -5.64
CA LEU A 96 -3.88 -0.06 -6.45
C LEU A 96 -2.77 0.23 -7.46
N PHE A 97 -3.10 0.21 -8.74
CA PHE A 97 -2.14 0.48 -9.81
C PHE A 97 -2.67 1.56 -10.75
N LYS A 98 -1.95 2.67 -10.83
CA LYS A 98 -2.28 3.73 -11.79
C LYS A 98 -1.86 3.32 -13.19
N ASN A 99 -2.80 3.36 -14.13
CA ASN A 99 -2.49 3.07 -15.53
C ASN A 99 -1.48 4.08 -16.07
N GLN A 100 -0.43 3.55 -16.72
CA GLN A 100 0.68 4.32 -17.28
C GLN A 100 1.03 3.72 -18.62
N ASN A 101 1.31 4.57 -19.63
CA ASN A 101 1.48 4.13 -21.01
C ASN A 101 2.68 3.19 -21.22
N ASP A 102 3.74 3.37 -20.47
CA ASP A 102 5.03 2.70 -20.66
C ASP A 102 5.46 1.82 -19.47
N ARG A 103 4.58 1.64 -18.49
CA ARG A 103 4.91 0.84 -17.30
C ARG A 103 3.90 -0.27 -17.07
N LYS A 104 4.40 -1.47 -16.94
CA LYS A 104 3.59 -2.66 -16.62
C LYS A 104 3.72 -2.99 -15.14
N LEU A 105 2.62 -3.45 -14.57
CA LEU A 105 2.63 -4.01 -13.22
C LEU A 105 3.40 -5.33 -13.23
N SER A 106 4.12 -5.59 -12.13
CA SER A 106 4.80 -6.88 -11.92
C SER A 106 3.84 -8.04 -12.14
N ALA A 107 4.28 -9.05 -12.90
CA ALA A 107 3.49 -10.26 -13.14
C ALA A 107 3.17 -11.01 -11.82
N MET A 108 4.04 -10.90 -10.82
CA MET A 108 3.82 -11.52 -9.50
C MET A 108 2.64 -10.91 -8.75
N ILE A 109 2.33 -9.65 -9.03
CA ILE A 109 1.16 -8.96 -8.47
C ILE A 109 -0.05 -9.15 -9.39
N ALA A 110 0.12 -8.85 -10.68
CA ALA A 110 -0.99 -8.89 -11.65
C ALA A 110 -1.57 -10.29 -11.83
N GLY A 111 -0.74 -11.33 -11.75
CA GLY A 111 -1.14 -12.73 -11.94
C GLY A 111 -1.58 -13.44 -10.66
N ASN A 112 -1.55 -12.77 -9.52
CA ASN A 112 -1.88 -13.41 -8.24
C ASN A 112 -3.39 -13.35 -7.99
N LYS A 113 -4.05 -14.51 -8.00
CA LYS A 113 -5.50 -14.62 -7.81
C LYS A 113 -5.99 -14.25 -6.40
N ASP A 114 -5.09 -14.24 -5.43
CA ASP A 114 -5.42 -13.91 -4.03
C ASP A 114 -5.29 -12.42 -3.74
N ILE A 115 -4.88 -11.63 -4.73
CA ILE A 115 -4.81 -10.18 -4.66
C ILE A 115 -6.02 -9.58 -5.37
N HIS A 116 -6.73 -8.68 -4.69
CA HIS A 116 -7.72 -7.83 -5.36
C HIS A 116 -6.98 -6.65 -5.98
N LEU A 117 -7.02 -6.54 -7.32
CA LEU A 117 -6.30 -5.50 -8.05
C LEU A 117 -7.28 -4.47 -8.61
N ILE A 118 -7.06 -3.21 -8.26
CA ILE A 118 -7.75 -2.06 -8.84
C ILE A 118 -6.77 -1.33 -9.76
N ARG A 119 -7.12 -1.25 -11.05
CA ARG A 119 -6.43 -0.40 -12.02
C ARG A 119 -7.21 0.89 -12.16
N TYR A 120 -6.56 2.03 -12.04
CA TYR A 120 -7.25 3.33 -12.04
C TYR A 120 -6.50 4.34 -12.91
N ASN A 121 -7.25 5.32 -13.42
CA ASN A 121 -6.70 6.45 -14.16
C ASN A 121 -6.69 7.72 -13.32
N THR A 122 -7.72 7.91 -12.47
CA THR A 122 -7.86 9.09 -11.64
C THR A 122 -8.04 8.70 -10.18
N MET A 123 -7.74 9.62 -9.28
CA MET A 123 -7.96 9.43 -7.85
C MET A 123 -9.44 9.13 -7.55
N GLU A 124 -10.37 9.79 -8.25
CA GLU A 124 -11.80 9.57 -8.06
C GLU A 124 -12.21 8.14 -8.40
N GLU A 125 -11.69 7.60 -9.50
CA GLU A 125 -11.92 6.20 -9.87
C GLU A 125 -11.38 5.25 -8.79
N ALA A 126 -10.17 5.51 -8.30
CA ALA A 126 -9.56 4.69 -7.25
C ALA A 126 -10.42 4.69 -5.99
N LYS A 127 -10.89 5.86 -5.56
CA LYS A 127 -11.75 6.00 -4.38
C LYS A 127 -13.08 5.24 -4.55
N GLN A 128 -13.73 5.38 -5.70
CA GLN A 128 -14.97 4.67 -6.00
C GLN A 128 -14.79 3.15 -5.95
N GLN A 129 -13.71 2.65 -6.53
CA GLN A 129 -13.42 1.22 -6.52
C GLN A 129 -13.07 0.71 -5.12
N MET A 130 -12.36 1.49 -4.33
CA MET A 130 -12.11 1.17 -2.93
C MET A 130 -13.42 1.12 -2.13
N ASP A 131 -14.32 2.07 -2.35
CA ASP A 131 -15.62 2.09 -1.68
C ASP A 131 -16.40 0.81 -1.98
N ILE A 132 -16.45 0.39 -3.24
CA ILE A 132 -17.09 -0.87 -3.64
C ILE A 132 -16.42 -2.05 -2.94
N PHE A 133 -15.10 -2.10 -2.93
CA PHE A 133 -14.36 -3.19 -2.28
C PHE A 133 -14.69 -3.29 -0.78
N PHE A 134 -14.68 -2.17 -0.07
CA PHE A 134 -14.92 -2.18 1.38
C PHE A 134 -16.38 -2.38 1.76
N GLU A 135 -17.32 -1.97 0.92
CA GLU A 135 -18.75 -2.15 1.17
C GLU A 135 -19.19 -3.59 0.95
N PHE A 136 -18.59 -4.30 0.01
CA PHE A 136 -19.03 -5.65 -0.39
C PHE A 136 -18.04 -6.76 -0.06
N LYS A 137 -17.04 -6.48 0.73
CA LYS A 137 -16.07 -7.51 1.11
C LYS A 137 -16.61 -8.51 2.14
#